data_27ffde8f660548661905be990fbabdb8
#
_entry.id   27ffde8f660548661905be990fbabdb8
#
_cell.length_a   1.000
_cell.length_b   1.000
_cell.length_c   1.000
_cell.angle_alpha   90.00
_cell.angle_beta   90.00
_cell.angle_gamma   90.00
#
_symmetry.space_group_name_H-M   'P 1'
#
loop_
_entity.id
_entity.type
_entity.pdbx_description
1 polymer ?
#
loop_
_entity_poly.entity_id
_entity_poly.type
_entity_poly.pdbx_seq_one_letter_code
_entity_poly.pdbx_strand_id
1 'polypeptide(L)'
;MNSLISTAEVKTMSSREIAELTGKRHDNVLRDIDFIHSNLSESSKSVSYKGYNNQSQREWLLTKRDTLLVVSGYSVELRARIIDRWQELEEQVRKAALPDFANPAEALNAAKTEVLNQRYFLGHVHSEVNYGFE
;
A
#
# COMPACT_ATOMS: atom_id res chain seq x y z
N MET A 1 -7.63 -6.70 20.95
CA MET A 1 -8.35 -6.11 20.12
C MET A 1 -7.62 -5.18 19.32
N ASN A 2 -6.84 -4.50 19.88
CA ASN A 2 -6.04 -3.59 19.14
C ASN A 2 -5.17 -4.22 18.12
N SER A 3 -4.80 -5.47 18.31
CA SER A 3 -3.96 -6.13 17.36
C SER A 3 -4.62 -6.24 16.01
N LEU A 4 -5.95 -6.37 15.99
CA LEU A 4 -6.64 -6.40 14.72
C LEU A 4 -6.53 -5.09 13.98
N ILE A 5 -6.64 -4.00 14.72
CA ILE A 5 -6.53 -2.69 14.12
C ILE A 5 -5.13 -2.49 13.56
N SER A 6 -4.13 -2.88 14.33
CA SER A 6 -2.76 -2.77 13.88
C SER A 6 -2.53 -3.57 12.61
N THR A 7 -3.05 -4.77 12.57
CA THR A 7 -2.89 -5.62 11.40
C THR A 7 -3.54 -4.98 10.19
N ALA A 8 -4.70 -4.40 10.37
CA ALA A 8 -5.39 -3.77 9.26
C ALA A 8 -4.63 -2.55 8.74
N GLU A 9 -3.93 -1.87 9.63
CA GLU A 9 -3.21 -0.68 9.23
C GLU A 9 -1.90 -0.98 8.55
N VAL A 10 -1.31 -2.12 8.85
CA VAL A 10 0.00 -2.47 8.31
C VAL A 10 -0.19 -3.36 7.10
N LYS A 11 -0.30 -2.73 5.95
CA LYS A 11 -0.42 -3.43 4.70
C LYS A 11 0.97 -3.62 4.12
N THR A 12 1.19 -4.76 3.51
CA THR A 12 2.47 -5.02 2.86
C THR A 12 2.25 -5.42 1.41
N MET A 13 3.30 -5.29 0.63
CA MET A 13 3.31 -5.74 -0.76
C MET A 13 4.42 -6.77 -0.91
N SER A 14 4.11 -7.88 -1.57
CA SER A 14 5.09 -8.93 -1.80
C SER A 14 6.06 -8.53 -2.89
N SER A 15 7.31 -8.95 -2.73
CA SER A 15 8.29 -8.77 -3.80
C SER A 15 7.85 -9.47 -5.08
N ARG A 16 7.05 -10.53 -4.96
CA ARG A 16 6.52 -11.18 -6.15
C ARG A 16 5.55 -10.28 -6.88
N GLU A 17 4.73 -9.54 -6.15
CA GLU A 17 3.80 -8.60 -6.78
C GLU A 17 4.56 -7.46 -7.45
N ILE A 18 5.63 -6.98 -6.83
CA ILE A 18 6.46 -5.95 -7.45
C ILE A 18 7.02 -6.46 -8.77
N ALA A 19 7.47 -7.71 -8.79
CA ALA A 19 7.99 -8.29 -10.02
C ALA A 19 6.92 -8.34 -11.12
N GLU A 20 5.71 -8.74 -10.75
CA GLU A 20 4.63 -8.81 -11.71
C GLU A 20 4.26 -7.44 -12.27
N LEU A 21 4.17 -6.47 -11.40
CA LEU A 21 3.75 -5.13 -11.82
C LEU A 21 4.79 -4.44 -12.69
N THR A 22 6.07 -4.71 -12.45
CA THR A 22 7.13 -4.04 -13.16
C THR A 22 7.65 -4.84 -14.35
N GLY A 23 7.32 -6.12 -14.42
CA GLY A 23 7.86 -6.97 -15.47
C GLY A 23 9.27 -7.43 -15.21
N LYS A 24 9.83 -7.12 -14.04
CA LYS A 24 11.17 -7.57 -13.69
C LYS A 24 11.11 -9.00 -13.17
N ARG A 25 12.23 -9.71 -13.29
CA ARG A 25 12.30 -11.03 -12.72
C ARG A 25 12.35 -10.91 -11.20
N HIS A 26 11.74 -11.88 -10.54
CA HIS A 26 11.65 -11.83 -9.08
C HIS A 26 13.04 -11.84 -8.42
N ASP A 27 13.98 -12.59 -8.98
CA ASP A 27 15.32 -12.63 -8.40
C ASP A 27 16.01 -11.27 -8.53
N ASN A 28 15.72 -10.51 -9.57
CA ASN A 28 16.25 -9.15 -9.69
C ASN A 28 15.63 -8.24 -8.65
N VAL A 29 14.33 -8.38 -8.41
CA VAL A 29 13.68 -7.58 -7.37
C VAL A 29 14.27 -7.91 -6.00
N LEU A 30 14.49 -9.19 -5.73
CA LEU A 30 15.11 -9.59 -4.47
C LEU A 30 16.50 -8.98 -4.31
N ARG A 31 17.26 -8.95 -5.39
CA ARG A 31 18.59 -8.33 -5.35
C ARG A 31 18.49 -6.85 -5.05
N ASP A 32 17.52 -6.16 -5.65
CA ASP A 32 17.32 -4.74 -5.38
C ASP A 32 16.99 -4.50 -3.91
N ILE A 33 16.16 -5.37 -3.35
CA ILE A 33 15.80 -5.26 -1.94
C ILE A 33 17.02 -5.52 -1.06
N ASP A 34 17.77 -6.55 -1.37
CA ASP A 34 18.97 -6.87 -0.59
C ASP A 34 19.96 -5.72 -0.61
N PHE A 35 20.03 -5.00 -1.71
CA PHE A 35 20.94 -3.89 -1.84
C PHE A 35 20.63 -2.78 -0.82
N ILE A 36 19.37 -2.58 -0.48
CA ILE A 36 18.98 -1.55 0.47
C ILE A 36 18.53 -2.14 1.79
N HIS A 37 18.92 -3.37 2.06
CA HIS A 37 18.42 -4.12 3.21
C HIS A 37 18.56 -3.36 4.52
N SER A 38 19.68 -2.67 4.71
CA SER A 38 19.91 -1.96 5.97
C SER A 38 19.00 -0.76 6.16
N ASN A 39 18.31 -0.34 5.11
CA ASN A 39 17.40 0.81 5.20
C ASN A 39 15.94 0.40 5.32
N LEU A 40 15.66 -0.89 5.38
CA LEU A 40 14.30 -1.37 5.50
C LEU A 40 13.79 -1.21 6.93
N SER A 41 12.50 -0.98 7.07
CA SER A 41 11.89 -0.90 8.38
C SER A 41 11.75 -2.29 8.98
N GLU A 42 11.52 -2.33 10.28
CA GLU A 42 11.35 -3.60 10.97
C GLU A 42 10.04 -4.29 10.62
N SER A 43 9.10 -3.54 10.07
CA SER A 43 7.82 -4.11 9.70
C SER A 43 7.87 -4.89 8.40
N SER A 44 8.94 -4.73 7.62
CA SER A 44 9.13 -5.53 6.41
C SER A 44 9.80 -6.84 6.80
N LYS A 45 9.37 -7.93 6.19
CA LYS A 45 9.84 -9.26 6.58
C LYS A 45 10.14 -10.10 5.36
N SER A 46 11.17 -10.93 5.51
CA SER A 46 11.48 -11.94 4.52
C SER A 46 10.84 -13.25 4.97
N VAL A 47 10.10 -13.89 4.08
CA VAL A 47 9.40 -15.12 4.41
C VAL A 47 9.70 -16.16 3.34
N SER A 48 9.45 -17.42 3.68
CA SER A 48 9.60 -18.50 2.72
C SER A 48 8.25 -18.94 2.21
N TYR A 49 8.22 -19.39 0.96
CA TYR A 49 7.02 -19.96 0.40
C TYR A 49 7.40 -21.13 -0.47
N LYS A 50 6.44 -22.00 -0.74
CA LYS A 50 6.66 -23.14 -1.62
C LYS A 50 6.40 -22.74 -3.05
N GLY A 51 7.42 -22.78 -3.86
CA GLY A 51 7.29 -22.45 -5.26
C GLY A 51 7.04 -23.67 -6.10
N TYR A 52 7.31 -23.52 -7.39
CA TYR A 52 7.17 -24.59 -8.34
C TYR A 52 8.02 -25.76 -7.89
N ASN A 53 7.51 -26.97 -8.07
CA ASN A 53 8.19 -28.21 -7.67
C ASN A 53 8.39 -28.30 -6.16
N ASN A 54 7.56 -27.60 -5.39
CA ASN A 54 7.58 -27.69 -3.93
C ASN A 54 8.93 -27.26 -3.34
N GLN A 55 9.69 -26.46 -4.04
CA GLN A 55 10.94 -25.94 -3.53
C GLN A 55 10.69 -24.70 -2.68
N SER A 56 11.47 -24.59 -1.59
CA SER A 56 11.37 -23.41 -0.75
C SER A 56 11.99 -22.22 -1.46
N GLN A 57 11.27 -21.13 -1.48
CA GLN A 57 11.76 -19.90 -2.06
C GLN A 57 11.46 -18.76 -1.12
N ARG A 58 12.14 -17.66 -1.33
CA ARG A 58 12.02 -16.54 -0.43
C ARG A 58 11.28 -15.41 -1.11
N GLU A 59 10.55 -14.64 -0.32
CA GLU A 59 9.96 -13.40 -0.81
C GLU A 59 10.01 -12.39 0.34
N TRP A 60 9.94 -11.12 -0.02
CA TRP A 60 9.84 -10.07 0.96
C TRP A 60 8.41 -9.55 1.01
N LEU A 61 7.97 -9.23 2.21
CA LEU A 61 6.71 -8.53 2.43
C LEU A 61 7.10 -7.14 2.91
N LEU A 62 6.93 -6.15 2.04
CA LEU A 62 7.44 -4.80 2.28
C LEU A 62 6.32 -3.85 2.64
N THR A 63 6.57 -2.98 3.61
CA THR A 63 5.65 -1.90 3.90
C THR A 63 5.60 -0.94 2.71
N LYS A 64 4.62 -0.04 2.73
CA LYS A 64 4.52 0.95 1.66
C LYS A 64 5.80 1.78 1.57
N ARG A 65 6.28 2.23 2.71
CA ARG A 65 7.50 3.04 2.74
C ARG A 65 8.67 2.30 2.11
N ASP A 66 8.85 1.04 2.49
CA ASP A 66 9.99 0.26 1.99
C ASP A 66 9.80 -0.09 0.52
N THR A 67 8.55 -0.37 0.10
CA THR A 67 8.27 -0.62 -1.30
C THR A 67 8.68 0.59 -2.15
N LEU A 68 8.29 1.78 -1.70
CA LEU A 68 8.63 2.99 -2.44
C LEU A 68 10.13 3.22 -2.46
N LEU A 69 10.81 2.85 -1.38
CA LEU A 69 12.26 2.96 -1.34
C LEU A 69 12.91 2.06 -2.38
N VAL A 70 12.43 0.82 -2.49
CA VAL A 70 12.96 -0.11 -3.48
C VAL A 70 12.78 0.43 -4.90
N VAL A 71 11.57 0.91 -5.21
CA VAL A 71 11.29 1.32 -6.58
C VAL A 71 11.76 2.73 -6.87
N SER A 72 12.35 3.42 -5.91
CA SER A 72 12.83 4.77 -6.15
C SER A 72 13.91 4.81 -7.22
N GLY A 73 14.61 3.71 -7.45
CA GLY A 73 15.59 3.63 -8.50
C GLY A 73 15.05 3.14 -9.83
N TYR A 74 13.77 2.84 -9.89
CA TYR A 74 13.15 2.34 -11.12
C TYR A 74 12.71 3.52 -12.00
N SER A 75 12.38 3.22 -13.25
CA SER A 75 11.87 4.26 -14.12
C SER A 75 10.58 4.85 -13.59
N VAL A 76 10.25 6.04 -14.06
CA VAL A 76 9.02 6.70 -13.63
C VAL A 76 7.81 5.83 -13.94
N GLU A 77 7.82 5.18 -15.11
CA GLU A 77 6.71 4.36 -15.50
C GLU A 77 6.51 3.19 -14.54
N LEU A 78 7.60 2.52 -14.18
CA LEU A 78 7.50 1.38 -13.27
C LEU A 78 7.10 1.83 -11.87
N ARG A 79 7.63 2.96 -11.42
CA ARG A 79 7.24 3.49 -10.11
C ARG A 79 5.76 3.82 -10.08
N ALA A 80 5.24 4.38 -11.17
CA ALA A 80 3.83 4.73 -11.22
C ALA A 80 2.95 3.51 -11.05
N ARG A 81 3.33 2.38 -11.65
CA ARG A 81 2.56 1.16 -11.51
C ARG A 81 2.46 0.71 -10.06
N ILE A 82 3.57 0.83 -9.34
CA ILE A 82 3.59 0.44 -7.93
C ILE A 82 2.75 1.40 -7.09
N ILE A 83 2.88 2.70 -7.36
CA ILE A 83 2.12 3.70 -6.62
C ILE A 83 0.62 3.51 -6.86
N ASP A 84 0.23 3.28 -8.12
CA ASP A 84 -1.18 3.06 -8.44
C ASP A 84 -1.72 1.84 -7.72
N ARG A 85 -0.92 0.78 -7.66
CA ARG A 85 -1.37 -0.42 -6.96
C ARG A 85 -1.52 -0.16 -5.47
N TRP A 86 -0.61 0.60 -4.86
CA TRP A 86 -0.75 0.94 -3.45
C TRP A 86 -2.01 1.75 -3.20
N GLN A 87 -2.35 2.67 -4.09
CA GLN A 87 -3.58 3.43 -3.94
C GLN A 87 -4.80 2.53 -4.01
N GLU A 88 -4.79 1.55 -4.91
CA GLU A 88 -5.88 0.58 -4.98
C GLU A 88 -6.01 -0.20 -3.67
N LEU A 89 -4.90 -0.65 -3.13
CA LEU A 89 -4.91 -1.42 -1.89
C LEU A 89 -5.43 -0.58 -0.73
N GLU A 90 -5.00 0.67 -0.66
CA GLU A 90 -5.44 1.57 0.39
C GLU A 90 -6.93 1.85 0.28
N GLU A 91 -7.43 1.98 -0.95
CA GLU A 91 -8.84 2.20 -1.18
C GLU A 91 -9.65 0.98 -0.76
N GLN A 92 -9.16 -0.22 -1.04
CA GLN A 92 -9.83 -1.44 -0.60
C GLN A 92 -9.92 -1.51 0.91
N VAL A 93 -8.85 -1.17 1.60
CA VAL A 93 -8.84 -1.18 3.06
C VAL A 93 -9.84 -0.15 3.58
N ARG A 94 -9.87 1.03 2.99
CA ARG A 94 -10.79 2.08 3.41
C ARG A 94 -12.24 1.63 3.24
N LYS A 95 -12.55 1.00 2.10
CA LYS A 95 -13.91 0.52 1.85
C LYS A 95 -14.30 -0.60 2.81
N ALA A 96 -13.36 -1.49 3.11
CA ALA A 96 -13.65 -2.59 4.02
C ALA A 96 -13.92 -2.09 5.43
N ALA A 97 -13.41 -0.92 5.78
CA ALA A 97 -13.59 -0.35 7.10
C ALA A 97 -14.84 0.51 7.22
N LEU A 98 -15.58 0.70 6.11
CA LEU A 98 -16.78 1.51 6.17
C LEU A 98 -17.85 0.82 6.98
N PRO A 99 -18.69 1.61 7.68
CA PRO A 99 -19.77 1.04 8.46
C PRO A 99 -20.81 0.36 7.60
N ASP A 100 -21.58 -0.50 8.24
CA ASP A 100 -22.68 -1.17 7.57
C ASP A 100 -23.86 -0.19 7.49
N PHE A 101 -24.15 0.27 6.29
CA PHE A 101 -25.23 1.22 6.10
C PHE A 101 -26.62 0.63 6.26
N ALA A 102 -26.70 -0.68 6.44
CA ALA A 102 -27.97 -1.30 6.83
C ALA A 102 -28.35 -0.93 8.26
N ASN A 103 -27.39 -0.50 9.06
CA ASN A 103 -27.63 -0.06 10.43
C ASN A 103 -27.81 1.46 10.44
N PRO A 104 -29.02 1.96 10.77
CA PRO A 104 -29.26 3.41 10.68
C PRO A 104 -28.30 4.24 11.54
N ALA A 105 -27.94 3.74 12.71
CA ALA A 105 -27.06 4.51 13.59
C ALA A 105 -25.67 4.65 12.96
N GLU A 106 -25.15 3.59 12.39
CA GLU A 106 -23.86 3.65 11.75
C GLU A 106 -23.87 4.50 10.51
N ALA A 107 -24.96 4.43 9.76
CA ALA A 107 -25.08 5.23 8.56
C ALA A 107 -25.06 6.71 8.89
N LEU A 108 -25.74 7.11 9.95
CA LEU A 108 -25.78 8.49 10.37
C LEU A 108 -24.40 8.97 10.80
N ASN A 109 -23.70 8.17 11.58
CA ASN A 109 -22.37 8.54 12.02
C ASN A 109 -21.40 8.64 10.86
N ALA A 110 -21.49 7.72 9.90
CA ALA A 110 -20.64 7.77 8.73
C ALA A 110 -20.89 9.04 7.91
N ALA A 111 -22.14 9.44 7.79
CA ALA A 111 -22.46 10.64 7.04
C ALA A 111 -21.85 11.87 7.69
N LYS A 112 -21.91 11.95 9.00
CA LYS A 112 -21.32 13.09 9.71
C LYS A 112 -19.82 13.14 9.53
N THR A 113 -19.17 12.00 9.65
CA THR A 113 -17.73 11.93 9.48
C THR A 113 -17.32 12.33 8.08
N GLU A 114 -18.06 11.86 7.08
CA GLU A 114 -17.75 12.17 5.70
C GLU A 114 -17.83 13.66 5.43
N VAL A 115 -18.85 14.33 5.96
CA VAL A 115 -18.99 15.75 5.77
C VAL A 115 -17.80 16.50 6.35
N LEU A 116 -17.37 16.13 7.54
CA LEU A 116 -16.23 16.77 8.16
C LEU A 116 -14.96 16.54 7.37
N ASN A 117 -14.76 15.32 6.89
CA ASN A 117 -13.59 15.01 6.10
C ASN A 117 -13.56 15.78 4.81
N GLN A 118 -14.70 15.94 4.17
CA GLN A 118 -14.76 16.68 2.92
C GLN A 118 -14.42 18.15 3.13
N ARG A 119 -14.89 18.74 4.20
CA ARG A 119 -14.52 20.11 4.49
C ARG A 119 -13.03 20.28 4.64
N TYR A 120 -12.44 19.40 5.40
CA TYR A 120 -11.01 19.45 5.64
C TYR A 120 -10.25 19.29 4.34
N PHE A 121 -10.65 18.32 3.56
CA PHE A 121 -9.97 18.02 2.30
C PHE A 121 -10.06 19.18 1.33
N LEU A 122 -11.23 19.78 1.19
CA LEU A 122 -11.40 20.90 0.27
C LEU A 122 -10.56 22.09 0.68
N GLY A 123 -10.45 22.34 1.97
CA GLY A 123 -9.59 23.40 2.43
C GLY A 123 -8.15 23.21 2.06
N HIS A 124 -7.68 21.97 2.15
CA HIS A 124 -6.32 21.65 1.77
C HIS A 124 -6.10 21.75 0.27
N VAL A 125 -7.02 21.19 -0.49
CA VAL A 125 -6.85 21.13 -1.93
C VAL A 125 -6.85 22.51 -2.55
N HIS A 126 -7.71 23.38 -2.08
CA HIS A 126 -7.78 24.71 -2.65
C HIS A 126 -6.51 25.50 -2.46
N SER A 127 -5.76 25.20 -1.45
CA SER A 127 -4.54 25.93 -1.22
C SER A 127 -3.44 25.51 -2.18
N GLU A 128 -3.59 24.38 -2.85
CA GLU A 128 -2.52 23.96 -3.74
C GLU A 128 -2.96 23.69 -5.15
N VAL A 129 -4.17 23.35 -5.34
CA VAL A 129 -4.54 23.06 -6.66
C VAL A 129 -4.97 24.19 -7.39
N ASN A 130 -5.20 24.39 -7.35
CA ASN A 130 -5.67 24.97 -8.15
C ASN A 130 -5.02 24.89 -9.07
N TYR A 131 -4.59 24.14 -9.17
CA TYR A 131 -4.06 23.91 -10.13
C TYR A 131 -4.71 23.43 -11.03
N GLY A 132 -4.97 23.73 -11.24
CA GLY A 132 -5.55 23.59 -11.95
C GLY A 132 -6.44 23.73 -11.87
N PHE A 133 -6.60 23.68 -11.78
CA PHE A 133 -7.24 23.79 -11.64
C PHE A 133 -7.59 24.45 -11.11
N GLU A 134 -7.35 24.54 -10.74
CA GLU A 134 -7.71 25.00 -10.19
C GLU A 134 -8.01 25.43 -10.22
#